data_5805bf518472c9e8c50c6024b5906cd3
#
_entry.id   5805bf518472c9e8c50c6024b5906cd3
#
_cell.length_a   1.000
_cell.length_b   1.000
_cell.length_c   1.000
_cell.angle_alpha   90.00
_cell.angle_beta   90.00
_cell.angle_gamma   90.00
#
_symmetry.space_group_name_H-M   'P 1'
#
loop_
_entity.id
_entity.type
_entity.pdbx_description
1 polymer ?
#
loop_
_entity_poly.entity_id
_entity_poly.type
_entity_poly.pdbx_seq_one_letter_code
_entity_poly.pdbx_strand_id
1 'polypeptide(L)'
;MYKIERQEKILDYINKNNRASIAELSEMFKVSKVTIRTDLEDLEGKNLVNKTHGGVVCKDIGISSEIPYDVKTKSNIQQKQRIAKRASKFIKKGDVIILDSGSTMFQLVEWLPEGITVITTDILVAVEIAKSEKDIQIVMPGGEVQKSVYSLQGADTLRFLQSLHADKLFFCCDALDFNFGISDRSREYAAVKQVMIDAVSEVILLVDSSKFDSRLGTKVCSMERLDVMVVDKGNSEMKKNCEKMGIKLVIAE
;
A
#
# COMPACT_ATOMS: atom_id res chain seq x y z
N MET A 1 -19.83 10.59 -3.90
CA MET A 1 -18.37 10.32 -3.76
C MET A 1 -17.73 11.46 -3.00
N TYR A 2 -17.00 11.16 -1.95
CA TYR A 2 -16.33 12.17 -1.11
C TYR A 2 -15.11 12.77 -1.83
N LYS A 3 -14.72 14.02 -1.45
CA LYS A 3 -13.62 14.76 -2.07
C LYS A 3 -12.31 13.95 -2.12
N ILE A 4 -11.95 13.32 -1.02
CA ILE A 4 -10.69 12.59 -0.89
C ILE A 4 -10.68 11.34 -1.77
N GLU A 5 -11.75 10.57 -1.78
CA GLU A 5 -11.92 9.41 -2.67
C GLU A 5 -11.83 9.82 -4.14
N ARG A 6 -12.39 10.99 -4.47
CA ARG A 6 -12.32 11.53 -5.84
C ARG A 6 -10.90 11.94 -6.20
N GLN A 7 -10.18 12.62 -5.31
CA GLN A 7 -8.79 13.03 -5.52
C GLN A 7 -7.87 11.82 -5.76
N GLU A 8 -8.06 10.72 -5.05
CA GLU A 8 -7.31 9.48 -5.26
C GLU A 8 -7.59 8.89 -6.65
N LYS A 9 -8.86 8.76 -7.02
CA LYS A 9 -9.23 8.24 -8.35
C LYS A 9 -8.77 9.16 -9.49
N ILE A 10 -8.72 10.48 -9.27
CA ILE A 10 -8.13 11.43 -10.20
C ILE A 10 -6.63 11.16 -10.35
N LEU A 11 -5.91 10.97 -9.26
CA LEU A 11 -4.48 10.63 -9.29
C LEU A 11 -4.22 9.31 -10.00
N ASP A 12 -4.99 8.27 -9.70
CA ASP A 12 -4.87 6.97 -10.36
C ASP A 12 -5.11 7.08 -11.86
N TYR A 13 -6.12 7.86 -12.26
CA TYR A 13 -6.41 8.09 -13.67
C TYR A 13 -5.28 8.84 -14.38
N ILE A 14 -4.76 9.92 -13.76
CA ILE A 14 -3.65 10.71 -14.32
C ILE A 14 -2.38 9.88 -14.41
N ASN A 15 -2.10 9.06 -13.40
CA ASN A 15 -0.92 8.19 -13.39
C ASN A 15 -0.98 7.11 -14.48
N LYS A 16 -2.18 6.61 -14.78
CA LYS A 16 -2.40 5.60 -15.84
C LYS A 16 -2.34 6.21 -17.25
N ASN A 17 -2.84 7.44 -17.42
CA ASN A 17 -3.03 8.06 -18.72
C ASN A 17 -2.04 9.21 -18.99
N ASN A 18 -1.14 9.53 -18.05
CA ASN A 18 -0.19 10.63 -18.04
C ASN A 18 -0.79 12.04 -18.04
N ARG A 19 -2.05 12.19 -18.41
CA ARG A 19 -2.77 13.46 -18.46
C ARG A 19 -4.29 13.25 -18.35
N ALA A 20 -5.00 14.32 -17.97
CA ALA A 20 -6.45 14.39 -18.04
C ALA A 20 -6.91 15.83 -18.28
N SER A 21 -8.00 16.03 -19.02
CA SER A 21 -8.65 17.33 -19.11
C SER A 21 -9.66 17.52 -17.96
N ILE A 22 -9.91 18.78 -17.58
CA ILE A 22 -10.94 19.12 -16.60
C ILE A 22 -12.32 18.67 -17.07
N ALA A 23 -12.59 18.71 -18.37
CA ALA A 23 -13.86 18.27 -18.95
C ALA A 23 -14.06 16.76 -18.79
N GLU A 24 -13.05 15.99 -19.15
CA GLU A 24 -13.02 14.53 -19.03
C GLU A 24 -13.21 14.06 -17.59
N LEU A 25 -12.46 14.65 -16.64
CA LEU A 25 -12.62 14.33 -15.22
C LEU A 25 -14.00 14.72 -14.67
N SER A 26 -14.54 15.87 -15.11
CA SER A 26 -15.88 16.34 -14.73
C SER A 26 -16.97 15.37 -15.18
N GLU A 27 -16.87 14.84 -16.41
CA GLU A 27 -17.80 13.86 -16.95
C GLU A 27 -17.67 12.50 -16.26
N MET A 28 -16.44 12.02 -16.09
CA MET A 28 -16.13 10.73 -15.45
C MET A 28 -16.62 10.66 -14.02
N PHE A 29 -16.38 11.71 -13.23
CA PHE A 29 -16.74 11.75 -11.80
C PHE A 29 -18.13 12.36 -11.54
N LYS A 30 -18.84 12.82 -12.57
CA LYS A 30 -20.18 13.45 -12.51
C LYS A 30 -20.23 14.61 -11.51
N VAL A 31 -19.22 15.46 -11.52
CA VAL A 31 -19.11 16.67 -10.70
C VAL A 31 -18.82 17.90 -11.58
N SER A 32 -19.04 19.10 -11.05
CA SER A 32 -18.80 20.33 -11.80
C SER A 32 -17.31 20.52 -12.15
N LYS A 33 -17.04 21.23 -13.25
CA LYS A 33 -15.67 21.63 -13.63
C LYS A 33 -14.98 22.46 -12.52
N VAL A 34 -15.77 23.21 -11.73
CA VAL A 34 -15.25 23.97 -10.58
C VAL A 34 -14.77 23.02 -9.50
N THR A 35 -15.54 21.98 -9.20
CA THR A 35 -15.14 20.94 -8.23
C THR A 35 -13.84 20.27 -8.64
N ILE A 36 -13.70 19.89 -9.93
CA ILE A 36 -12.45 19.31 -10.44
C ILE A 36 -11.28 20.28 -10.32
N ARG A 37 -11.48 21.59 -10.64
CA ARG A 37 -10.41 22.59 -10.48
C ARG A 37 -9.92 22.66 -9.06
N THR A 38 -10.83 22.70 -8.08
CA THR A 38 -10.48 22.73 -6.65
C THR A 38 -9.74 21.46 -6.23
N ASP A 39 -10.18 20.28 -6.72
CA ASP A 39 -9.46 19.02 -6.44
C ASP A 39 -8.05 19.04 -7.01
N LEU A 40 -7.88 19.51 -8.24
CA LEU A 40 -6.58 19.61 -8.90
C LEU A 40 -5.67 20.68 -8.24
N GLU A 41 -6.24 21.77 -7.72
CA GLU A 41 -5.50 22.77 -6.93
C GLU A 41 -4.95 22.19 -5.64
N ASP A 42 -5.75 21.41 -4.94
CA ASP A 42 -5.30 20.71 -3.74
C ASP A 42 -4.20 19.67 -4.05
N LEU A 43 -4.36 18.91 -5.16
CA LEU A 43 -3.37 17.92 -5.58
C LEU A 43 -2.05 18.58 -6.04
N GLU A 44 -2.13 19.73 -6.73
CA GLU A 44 -0.97 20.52 -7.10
C GLU A 44 -0.28 21.12 -5.88
N GLY A 45 -1.05 21.67 -4.91
CA GLY A 45 -0.53 22.17 -3.64
C GLY A 45 0.20 21.08 -2.82
N LYS A 46 -0.20 19.83 -2.96
CA LYS A 46 0.48 18.65 -2.41
C LYS A 46 1.62 18.13 -3.29
N ASN A 47 1.91 18.82 -4.38
CA ASN A 47 2.98 18.47 -5.34
C ASN A 47 2.77 17.12 -6.08
N LEU A 48 1.52 16.68 -6.26
CA LEU A 48 1.16 15.38 -6.84
C LEU A 48 0.87 15.42 -8.34
N VAL A 49 0.53 16.59 -8.88
CA VAL A 49 0.23 16.81 -10.31
C VAL A 49 0.74 18.18 -10.75
N ASN A 50 0.86 18.38 -12.06
CA ASN A 50 1.11 19.68 -12.68
C ASN A 50 -0.16 20.13 -13.42
N LYS A 51 -0.76 21.26 -13.04
CA LYS A 51 -1.87 21.86 -13.78
C LYS A 51 -1.39 22.46 -15.11
N THR A 52 -2.25 22.38 -16.10
CA THR A 52 -2.12 23.05 -17.39
C THR A 52 -3.35 23.94 -17.63
N HIS A 53 -3.34 24.78 -18.68
CA HIS A 53 -4.45 25.71 -18.97
C HIS A 53 -5.83 25.04 -19.14
N GLY A 54 -5.88 23.75 -19.53
CA GLY A 54 -7.14 23.03 -19.78
C GLY A 54 -7.29 21.72 -19.04
N GLY A 55 -6.32 21.35 -18.19
CA GLY A 55 -6.32 20.04 -17.56
C GLY A 55 -5.17 19.88 -16.57
N VAL A 56 -4.68 18.67 -16.50
CA VAL A 56 -3.64 18.23 -15.59
C VAL A 56 -2.78 17.19 -16.31
N VAL A 57 -1.49 17.24 -16.06
CA VAL A 57 -0.56 16.19 -16.46
C VAL A 57 -0.01 15.52 -15.22
N CYS A 58 0.32 14.25 -15.36
CA CYS A 58 1.13 13.57 -14.36
C CYS A 58 2.34 14.49 -14.13
N LYS A 59 2.62 14.80 -12.90
CA LYS A 59 3.91 15.38 -12.62
C LYS A 59 4.89 14.34 -13.12
N ASP A 60 5.80 14.73 -14.00
CA ASP A 60 6.94 13.91 -14.38
C ASP A 60 7.89 13.86 -13.16
N ILE A 61 7.36 13.28 -12.13
CA ILE A 61 8.04 13.01 -10.90
C ILE A 61 8.71 11.70 -11.23
N GLY A 62 10.00 11.78 -11.54
CA GLY A 62 10.82 10.58 -11.68
C GLY A 62 10.40 9.58 -10.61
N ILE A 63 10.54 8.32 -10.84
CA ILE A 63 10.16 7.09 -10.10
C ILE A 63 9.84 7.19 -8.57
N SER A 64 9.72 8.40 -7.95
CA SER A 64 9.87 8.62 -6.51
C SER A 64 8.78 9.43 -5.78
N SER A 65 7.60 9.72 -6.32
CA SER A 65 6.60 10.42 -5.51
C SER A 65 5.53 9.49 -4.96
N GLU A 66 5.66 9.23 -3.69
CA GLU A 66 4.65 8.53 -2.91
C GLU A 66 3.37 9.36 -2.74
N ILE A 67 2.21 8.70 -2.78
CA ILE A 67 0.94 9.33 -2.38
C ILE A 67 1.00 9.58 -0.87
N PRO A 68 0.76 10.81 -0.40
CA PRO A 68 0.79 11.13 1.02
C PRO A 68 -0.11 10.21 1.84
N TYR A 69 0.35 9.88 3.03
CA TYR A 69 -0.36 9.00 3.96
C TYR A 69 -1.80 9.45 4.23
N ASP A 70 -2.02 10.78 4.42
CA ASP A 70 -3.35 11.35 4.67
C ASP A 70 -4.36 11.10 3.55
N VAL A 71 -3.88 10.92 2.32
CA VAL A 71 -4.73 10.58 1.17
C VAL A 71 -5.01 9.07 1.19
N LYS A 72 -3.99 8.25 1.41
CA LYS A 72 -4.12 6.79 1.46
C LYS A 72 -5.02 6.31 2.61
N THR A 73 -4.99 6.96 3.78
CA THR A 73 -5.76 6.53 4.96
C THR A 73 -7.24 6.77 4.86
N LYS A 74 -7.66 7.76 4.07
CA LYS A 74 -9.09 8.15 3.97
C LYS A 74 -9.82 7.43 2.83
N SER A 75 -9.10 6.71 1.97
CA SER A 75 -9.69 6.02 0.83
C SER A 75 -9.80 4.53 1.08
N ASN A 76 -10.89 3.94 0.56
CA ASN A 76 -11.20 2.51 0.66
C ASN A 76 -11.10 1.96 2.10
N ILE A 77 -11.43 2.78 3.11
CA ILE A 77 -11.21 2.45 4.52
C ILE A 77 -11.96 1.17 4.94
N GLN A 78 -13.19 1.00 4.51
CA GLN A 78 -14.00 -0.18 4.83
C GLN A 78 -13.40 -1.46 4.23
N GLN A 79 -12.89 -1.38 3.00
CA GLN A 79 -12.20 -2.48 2.34
C GLN A 79 -10.92 -2.85 3.11
N LYS A 80 -10.10 -1.87 3.46
CA LYS A 80 -8.87 -2.07 4.24
C LYS A 80 -9.13 -2.68 5.61
N GLN A 81 -10.18 -2.24 6.31
CA GLN A 81 -10.58 -2.80 7.59
C GLN A 81 -11.01 -4.28 7.48
N ARG A 82 -11.80 -4.63 6.46
CA ARG A 82 -12.18 -6.04 6.22
C ARG A 82 -10.98 -6.90 5.88
N ILE A 83 -10.10 -6.41 4.99
CA ILE A 83 -8.85 -7.07 4.63
C ILE A 83 -7.97 -7.28 5.87
N ALA A 84 -7.75 -6.26 6.67
CA ALA A 84 -6.97 -6.30 7.89
C ALA A 84 -7.53 -7.31 8.91
N LYS A 85 -8.83 -7.23 9.19
CA LYS A 85 -9.52 -8.19 10.06
C LYS A 85 -9.41 -9.64 9.56
N ARG A 86 -9.49 -9.84 8.24
CA ARG A 86 -9.33 -11.17 7.66
C ARG A 86 -7.88 -11.67 7.74
N ALA A 87 -6.93 -10.78 7.51
CA ALA A 87 -5.50 -11.07 7.55
C ALA A 87 -5.01 -11.39 8.97
N SER A 88 -5.58 -10.77 10.01
CA SER A 88 -5.19 -11.05 11.39
C SER A 88 -5.34 -12.52 11.79
N LYS A 89 -6.23 -13.27 11.13
CA LYS A 89 -6.41 -14.72 11.37
C LYS A 89 -5.20 -15.58 10.99
N PHE A 90 -4.24 -15.02 10.28
CA PHE A 90 -2.96 -15.68 9.97
C PHE A 90 -1.90 -15.46 11.05
N ILE A 91 -2.17 -14.59 12.03
CA ILE A 91 -1.22 -14.28 13.12
C ILE A 91 -1.55 -15.16 14.32
N LYS A 92 -0.53 -15.81 14.87
CA LYS A 92 -0.64 -16.67 16.05
C LYS A 92 0.21 -16.10 17.19
N LYS A 93 -0.16 -16.44 18.41
CA LYS A 93 0.67 -16.12 19.58
C LYS A 93 2.06 -16.75 19.45
N GLY A 94 3.09 -15.96 19.72
CA GLY A 94 4.49 -16.36 19.57
C GLY A 94 5.09 -16.03 18.22
N ASP A 95 4.30 -15.63 17.20
CA ASP A 95 4.83 -15.25 15.89
C ASP A 95 5.72 -13.99 16.00
N VAL A 96 6.80 -13.99 15.24
CA VAL A 96 7.59 -12.80 14.89
C VAL A 96 7.13 -12.37 13.50
N ILE A 97 6.49 -11.21 13.40
CA ILE A 97 5.93 -10.73 12.13
C ILE A 97 6.58 -9.43 11.67
N ILE A 98 6.72 -9.27 10.37
CA ILE A 98 7.06 -7.99 9.77
C ILE A 98 5.75 -7.34 9.28
N LEU A 99 5.49 -6.11 9.72
CA LEU A 99 4.44 -5.26 9.14
C LEU A 99 5.09 -4.18 8.29
N ASP A 100 4.78 -4.19 7.02
CA ASP A 100 5.14 -3.15 6.06
C ASP A 100 4.51 -1.79 6.44
N SER A 101 4.85 -0.75 5.74
CA SER A 101 4.23 0.56 5.90
C SER A 101 2.98 0.71 5.03
N GLY A 102 2.00 1.40 5.57
CA GLY A 102 0.82 1.81 4.81
C GLY A 102 -0.50 1.73 5.55
N SER A 103 -1.50 2.39 4.96
CA SER A 103 -2.81 2.54 5.58
C SER A 103 -3.57 1.23 5.83
N THR A 104 -3.29 0.17 5.08
CA THR A 104 -3.89 -1.16 5.33
C THR A 104 -3.23 -1.82 6.53
N MET A 105 -1.92 -1.67 6.69
CA MET A 105 -1.19 -2.18 7.86
C MET A 105 -1.64 -1.47 9.14
N PHE A 106 -1.87 -0.15 9.06
CA PHE A 106 -2.42 0.61 10.18
C PHE A 106 -3.78 0.04 10.66
N GLN A 107 -4.67 -0.36 9.73
CA GLN A 107 -5.93 -1.01 10.10
C GLN A 107 -5.73 -2.40 10.73
N LEU A 108 -4.62 -3.09 10.45
CA LEU A 108 -4.33 -4.40 11.03
C LEU A 108 -3.99 -4.34 12.52
N VAL A 109 -3.46 -3.20 13.01
CA VAL A 109 -3.06 -3.02 14.41
C VAL A 109 -4.20 -3.33 15.39
N GLU A 110 -5.43 -2.90 15.07
CA GLU A 110 -6.62 -3.17 15.90
C GLU A 110 -6.81 -4.68 16.19
N TRP A 111 -6.46 -5.53 15.21
CA TRP A 111 -6.72 -6.96 15.21
C TRP A 111 -5.50 -7.82 15.59
N LEU A 112 -4.38 -7.21 15.97
CA LEU A 112 -3.19 -7.96 16.39
C LEU A 112 -3.46 -8.71 17.71
N PRO A 113 -3.10 -10.00 17.80
CA PRO A 113 -3.16 -10.73 19.06
C PRO A 113 -2.01 -10.32 20.01
N GLU A 114 -2.14 -10.65 21.28
CA GLU A 114 -1.07 -10.50 22.25
C GLU A 114 -0.01 -11.60 22.17
N GLY A 115 1.16 -11.33 22.74
CA GLY A 115 2.27 -12.29 22.82
C GLY A 115 2.95 -12.53 21.49
N ILE A 116 3.05 -11.50 20.65
CA ILE A 116 3.79 -11.51 19.38
C ILE A 116 4.90 -10.47 19.38
N THR A 117 5.83 -10.61 18.44
CA THR A 117 6.82 -9.57 18.12
C THR A 117 6.47 -8.96 16.77
N VAL A 118 6.35 -7.65 16.70
CA VAL A 118 6.12 -6.88 15.49
C VAL A 118 7.37 -6.10 15.11
N ILE A 119 7.90 -6.37 13.93
CA ILE A 119 8.96 -5.61 13.29
C ILE A 119 8.29 -4.70 12.25
N THR A 120 8.49 -3.39 12.32
CA THR A 120 7.91 -2.48 11.33
C THR A 120 8.82 -1.31 11.00
N THR A 121 8.76 -0.87 9.76
CA THR A 121 9.38 0.40 9.31
C THR A 121 8.42 1.58 9.43
N ASP A 122 7.14 1.36 9.72
CA ASP A 122 6.10 2.38 9.79
C ASP A 122 6.03 2.97 11.20
N ILE A 123 6.34 4.27 11.32
CA ILE A 123 6.32 5.00 12.59
C ILE A 123 4.90 5.05 13.18
N LEU A 124 3.87 5.23 12.34
CA LEU A 124 2.50 5.34 12.82
C LEU A 124 1.95 3.99 13.29
N VAL A 125 2.30 2.90 12.61
CA VAL A 125 1.99 1.54 13.05
C VAL A 125 2.64 1.27 14.42
N ALA A 126 3.93 1.59 14.57
CA ALA A 126 4.63 1.40 15.85
C ALA A 126 4.02 2.22 16.99
N VAL A 127 3.68 3.49 16.75
CA VAL A 127 3.03 4.36 17.73
C VAL A 127 1.65 3.84 18.11
N GLU A 128 0.86 3.34 17.14
CA GLU A 128 -0.47 2.82 17.42
C GLU A 128 -0.42 1.53 18.25
N ILE A 129 0.52 0.63 17.96
CA ILE A 129 0.76 -0.56 18.80
C ILE A 129 1.20 -0.15 20.20
N ALA A 130 2.11 0.83 20.32
CA ALA A 130 2.62 1.28 21.61
C ALA A 130 1.56 1.95 22.51
N LYS A 131 0.50 2.54 21.90
CA LYS A 131 -0.65 3.07 22.62
C LYS A 131 -1.63 2.00 23.07
N SER A 132 -1.59 0.83 22.45
CA SER A 132 -2.48 -0.27 22.86
C SER A 132 -2.01 -0.85 24.20
N GLU A 133 -2.94 -1.41 24.96
CA GLU A 133 -2.63 -2.12 26.21
C GLU A 133 -2.18 -3.58 25.98
N LYS A 134 -2.02 -3.98 24.70
CA LYS A 134 -1.66 -5.36 24.32
C LYS A 134 -0.19 -5.65 24.59
N ASP A 135 0.09 -6.85 25.08
CA ASP A 135 1.46 -7.36 25.24
C ASP A 135 2.05 -7.72 23.86
N ILE A 136 2.60 -6.71 23.19
CA ILE A 136 3.24 -6.84 21.88
C ILE A 136 4.62 -6.20 21.93
N GLN A 137 5.66 -6.98 21.64
CA GLN A 137 7.00 -6.44 21.48
C GLN A 137 7.11 -5.72 20.14
N ILE A 138 7.59 -4.47 20.15
CA ILE A 138 7.77 -3.67 18.94
C ILE A 138 9.26 -3.53 18.67
N VAL A 139 9.66 -3.79 17.42
CA VAL A 139 11.04 -3.62 16.97
C VAL A 139 11.02 -2.74 15.72
N MET A 140 11.81 -1.68 15.73
CA MET A 140 11.97 -0.80 14.57
C MET A 140 13.44 -0.76 14.13
N PRO A 141 13.73 -0.81 12.82
CA PRO A 141 15.07 -0.53 12.34
C PRO A 141 15.44 0.93 12.56
N GLY A 142 16.72 1.24 12.54
CA GLY A 142 17.18 2.61 12.33
C GLY A 142 17.00 3.03 10.85
N GLY A 143 17.31 4.29 10.53
CA GLY A 143 17.29 4.75 9.14
C GLY A 143 16.75 6.17 8.95
N GLU A 144 16.49 6.53 7.70
CA GLU A 144 15.96 7.82 7.30
C GLU A 144 14.43 7.79 7.26
N VAL A 145 13.79 8.85 7.75
CA VAL A 145 12.34 8.97 7.70
C VAL A 145 11.87 9.57 6.39
N GLN A 146 11.11 8.81 5.60
CA GLN A 146 10.34 9.35 4.49
C GLN A 146 9.06 10.02 5.01
N LYS A 147 9.08 11.35 5.05
CA LYS A 147 8.03 12.16 5.71
C LYS A 147 6.64 11.99 5.11
N SER A 148 6.52 11.77 3.78
CA SER A 148 5.21 11.67 3.10
C SER A 148 4.40 10.45 3.53
N VAL A 149 5.05 9.42 4.05
CA VAL A 149 4.43 8.12 4.39
C VAL A 149 4.85 7.60 5.76
N TYR A 150 5.64 8.37 6.51
CA TYR A 150 6.08 8.07 7.89
C TYR A 150 6.81 6.72 8.03
N SER A 151 7.61 6.36 7.05
CA SER A 151 8.33 5.09 7.05
C SER A 151 9.84 5.27 7.01
N LEU A 152 10.54 4.31 7.61
CA LEU A 152 12.00 4.24 7.63
C LEU A 152 12.53 3.60 6.35
N GLN A 153 13.63 4.14 5.84
CA GLN A 153 14.33 3.66 4.65
C GLN A 153 15.84 3.93 4.77
N GLY A 154 16.59 3.57 3.75
CA GLY A 154 18.03 3.80 3.70
C GLY A 154 18.86 2.58 4.11
N ALA A 155 20.19 2.76 4.11
CA ALA A 155 21.12 1.66 4.27
C ALA A 155 21.02 0.96 5.64
N ASP A 156 20.73 1.71 6.71
CA ASP A 156 20.61 1.14 8.05
C ASP A 156 19.35 0.27 8.17
N THR A 157 18.24 0.72 7.60
CA THR A 157 16.99 -0.05 7.51
C THR A 157 17.20 -1.37 6.75
N LEU A 158 17.85 -1.30 5.58
CA LEU A 158 18.13 -2.49 4.77
C LEU A 158 19.05 -3.48 5.50
N ARG A 159 20.15 -3.01 6.09
CA ARG A 159 21.08 -3.87 6.85
C ARG A 159 20.40 -4.54 8.03
N PHE A 160 19.57 -3.82 8.76
CA PHE A 160 18.82 -4.40 9.87
C PHE A 160 17.88 -5.51 9.37
N LEU A 161 17.06 -5.25 8.36
CA LEU A 161 16.13 -6.24 7.81
C LEU A 161 16.86 -7.48 7.22
N GLN A 162 18.02 -7.28 6.60
CA GLN A 162 18.86 -8.38 6.08
C GLN A 162 19.46 -9.26 7.19
N SER A 163 19.58 -8.76 8.41
CA SER A 163 20.19 -9.48 9.54
C SER A 163 19.20 -10.34 10.33
N LEU A 164 17.92 -10.32 10.01
CA LEU A 164 16.88 -11.03 10.76
C LEU A 164 16.16 -12.07 9.90
N HIS A 165 15.45 -12.96 10.58
CA HIS A 165 14.45 -13.85 9.98
C HIS A 165 13.19 -13.78 10.83
N ALA A 166 12.02 -13.66 10.17
CA ALA A 166 10.72 -13.64 10.83
C ALA A 166 9.79 -14.70 10.24
N ASP A 167 8.69 -14.98 10.93
CA ASP A 167 7.76 -16.01 10.48
C ASP A 167 6.95 -15.53 9.28
N LYS A 168 6.44 -14.29 9.32
CA LYS A 168 5.50 -13.78 8.32
C LYS A 168 5.73 -12.31 8.00
N LEU A 169 5.54 -11.99 6.73
CA LEU A 169 5.42 -10.60 6.25
C LEU A 169 3.96 -10.33 5.90
N PHE A 170 3.42 -9.24 6.44
CA PHE A 170 2.21 -8.61 5.96
C PHE A 170 2.59 -7.33 5.23
N PHE A 171 2.32 -7.24 3.95
CA PHE A 171 2.68 -6.07 3.17
C PHE A 171 1.57 -5.64 2.21
N CYS A 172 1.65 -4.42 1.72
CA CYS A 172 0.73 -3.87 0.74
C CYS A 172 1.49 -3.34 -0.48
N CYS A 173 0.77 -2.99 -1.53
CA CYS A 173 1.34 -2.44 -2.75
C CYS A 173 0.53 -1.28 -3.31
N ASP A 174 1.13 -0.53 -4.21
CA ASP A 174 0.45 0.52 -4.97
C ASP A 174 -0.14 -0.01 -6.28
N ALA A 175 0.38 -1.11 -6.84
CA ALA A 175 -0.13 -1.74 -8.05
C ALA A 175 0.16 -3.24 -8.11
N LEU A 176 -0.78 -4.00 -8.70
CA LEU A 176 -0.71 -5.43 -8.92
C LEU A 176 -1.16 -5.79 -10.33
N ASP A 177 -0.35 -6.58 -11.02
CA ASP A 177 -0.65 -7.18 -12.32
C ASP A 177 -0.16 -8.63 -12.33
N PHE A 178 -1.00 -9.58 -12.69
CA PHE A 178 -0.66 -11.00 -12.61
C PHE A 178 0.51 -11.43 -13.51
N ASN A 179 0.77 -10.72 -14.60
CA ASN A 179 1.89 -11.01 -15.49
C ASN A 179 3.17 -10.26 -15.12
N PHE A 180 3.05 -9.06 -14.54
CA PHE A 180 4.18 -8.23 -14.16
C PHE A 180 4.64 -8.48 -12.71
N GLY A 181 3.68 -8.70 -11.81
CA GLY A 181 3.89 -8.82 -10.38
C GLY A 181 3.45 -7.58 -9.60
N ILE A 182 4.02 -7.42 -8.44
CA ILE A 182 3.80 -6.33 -7.49
C ILE A 182 4.74 -5.18 -7.83
N SER A 183 4.22 -3.95 -7.81
CA SER A 183 5.01 -2.76 -8.09
C SER A 183 4.59 -1.55 -7.26
N ASP A 184 5.56 -0.68 -7.00
CA ASP A 184 5.43 0.54 -6.24
C ASP A 184 6.02 1.75 -6.99
N ARG A 185 5.77 2.95 -6.47
CA ARG A 185 6.23 4.22 -7.05
C ARG A 185 7.70 4.48 -6.74
N SER A 186 8.14 4.22 -5.51
CA SER A 186 9.48 4.52 -5.03
C SER A 186 10.40 3.31 -5.16
N ARG A 187 11.63 3.56 -5.60
CA ARG A 187 12.68 2.54 -5.64
C ARG A 187 13.13 2.15 -4.24
N GLU A 188 13.21 3.14 -3.36
CA GLU A 188 13.63 2.97 -1.99
C GLU A 188 12.64 2.08 -1.23
N TYR A 189 11.34 2.29 -1.44
CA TYR A 189 10.28 1.45 -0.89
C TYR A 189 10.33 0.04 -1.43
N ALA A 190 10.44 -0.09 -2.75
CA ALA A 190 10.54 -1.41 -3.37
C ALA A 190 11.76 -2.18 -2.85
N ALA A 191 12.90 -1.52 -2.65
CA ALA A 191 14.09 -2.15 -2.08
C ALA A 191 13.86 -2.65 -0.64
N VAL A 192 13.21 -1.85 0.21
CA VAL A 192 12.85 -2.27 1.57
C VAL A 192 11.92 -3.48 1.54
N LYS A 193 10.88 -3.48 0.71
CA LYS A 193 9.93 -4.60 0.58
C LYS A 193 10.60 -5.87 0.04
N GLN A 194 11.51 -5.74 -0.93
CA GLN A 194 12.28 -6.87 -1.44
C GLN A 194 13.06 -7.57 -0.31
N VAL A 195 13.73 -6.78 0.54
CA VAL A 195 14.46 -7.33 1.70
C VAL A 195 13.49 -7.92 2.73
N MET A 196 12.35 -7.31 2.99
CA MET A 196 11.32 -7.89 3.88
C MET A 196 10.82 -9.24 3.38
N ILE A 197 10.59 -9.37 2.06
CA ILE A 197 10.15 -10.63 1.43
C ILE A 197 11.21 -11.74 1.59
N ASP A 198 12.50 -11.37 1.50
CA ASP A 198 13.60 -12.34 1.64
C ASP A 198 13.87 -12.72 3.11
N ALA A 199 13.38 -11.93 4.06
CA ALA A 199 13.59 -12.12 5.50
C ALA A 199 12.52 -12.97 6.19
N VAL A 200 11.57 -13.57 5.47
CA VAL A 200 10.45 -14.29 6.09
C VAL A 200 10.18 -15.65 5.47
N SER A 201 9.47 -16.49 6.26
CA SER A 201 9.03 -17.81 5.80
C SER A 201 7.71 -17.78 5.03
N GLU A 202 6.79 -16.83 5.33
CA GLU A 202 5.48 -16.71 4.68
C GLU A 202 5.21 -15.26 4.28
N VAL A 203 4.83 -15.05 3.01
CA VAL A 203 4.60 -13.72 2.42
C VAL A 203 3.11 -13.51 2.17
N ILE A 204 2.50 -12.55 2.87
CA ILE A 204 1.06 -12.29 2.86
C ILE A 204 0.81 -10.88 2.32
N LEU A 205 0.24 -10.78 1.12
CA LEU A 205 -0.15 -9.52 0.50
C LEU A 205 -1.56 -9.12 0.92
N LEU A 206 -1.72 -7.88 1.39
CA LEU A 206 -3.00 -7.26 1.69
C LEU A 206 -3.28 -6.16 0.65
N VAL A 207 -4.28 -6.38 -0.19
CA VAL A 207 -4.51 -5.48 -1.31
C VAL A 207 -6.00 -5.28 -1.60
N ASP A 208 -6.44 -4.03 -1.71
CA ASP A 208 -7.79 -3.70 -2.15
C ASP A 208 -7.89 -3.66 -3.69
N SER A 209 -9.11 -3.87 -4.19
CA SER A 209 -9.37 -4.02 -5.63
C SER A 209 -9.03 -2.79 -6.48
N SER A 210 -8.75 -1.64 -5.89
CA SER A 210 -8.31 -0.45 -6.63
C SER A 210 -6.89 -0.57 -7.19
N LYS A 211 -6.11 -1.55 -6.74
CA LYS A 211 -4.71 -1.75 -7.12
C LYS A 211 -4.50 -2.79 -8.22
N PHE A 212 -5.58 -3.46 -8.65
CA PHE A 212 -5.51 -4.50 -9.67
C PHE A 212 -5.32 -3.92 -11.09
N ASP A 213 -4.83 -4.78 -11.97
CA ASP A 213 -4.64 -4.49 -13.40
C ASP A 213 -3.85 -3.20 -13.67
N SER A 214 -2.87 -2.92 -12.79
CA SER A 214 -2.04 -1.73 -12.86
C SER A 214 -0.56 -2.05 -12.62
N ARG A 215 0.31 -1.23 -13.21
CA ARG A 215 1.77 -1.36 -13.09
C ARG A 215 2.38 -0.01 -12.79
N LEU A 216 3.36 0.00 -11.93
CA LEU A 216 4.15 1.18 -11.58
C LEU A 216 5.62 0.99 -11.90
N GLY A 217 6.38 2.08 -11.80
CA GLY A 217 7.74 2.14 -12.31
C GLY A 217 8.75 1.19 -11.68
N THR A 218 8.52 0.74 -10.44
CA THR A 218 9.49 -0.12 -9.75
C THR A 218 8.85 -1.44 -9.34
N LYS A 219 9.36 -2.54 -9.88
CA LYS A 219 8.93 -3.89 -9.50
C LYS A 219 9.43 -4.23 -8.10
N VAL A 220 8.52 -4.70 -7.23
CA VAL A 220 8.83 -5.23 -5.91
C VAL A 220 9.15 -6.72 -6.01
N CYS A 221 8.21 -7.52 -6.52
CA CYS A 221 8.41 -8.96 -6.71
C CYS A 221 7.49 -9.50 -7.82
N SER A 222 7.75 -10.74 -8.24
CA SER A 222 6.80 -11.49 -9.05
C SER A 222 5.69 -12.09 -8.16
N MET A 223 4.57 -12.46 -8.77
CA MET A 223 3.43 -13.01 -8.03
C MET A 223 3.78 -14.31 -7.29
N GLU A 224 4.65 -15.13 -7.85
CA GLU A 224 5.08 -16.41 -7.29
C GLU A 224 5.83 -16.30 -5.95
N ARG A 225 6.21 -15.06 -5.54
CA ARG A 225 6.80 -14.82 -4.21
C ARG A 225 5.74 -14.74 -3.10
N LEU A 226 4.45 -14.76 -3.46
CA LEU A 226 3.34 -14.67 -2.51
C LEU A 226 2.86 -16.06 -2.11
N ASP A 227 2.67 -16.30 -0.81
CA ASP A 227 1.99 -17.48 -0.29
C ASP A 227 0.48 -17.22 -0.13
N VAL A 228 0.10 -16.03 0.33
CA VAL A 228 -1.28 -15.65 0.57
C VAL A 228 -1.57 -14.26 -0.01
N MET A 229 -2.73 -14.10 -0.62
CA MET A 229 -3.27 -12.82 -1.05
C MET A 229 -4.65 -12.60 -0.42
N VAL A 230 -4.79 -11.55 0.40
CA VAL A 230 -6.05 -11.15 1.05
C VAL A 230 -6.60 -9.93 0.34
N VAL A 231 -7.82 -10.05 -0.19
CA VAL A 231 -8.47 -9.03 -1.04
C VAL A 231 -9.89 -8.72 -0.57
N ASP A 232 -10.40 -7.53 -0.88
CA ASP A 232 -11.80 -7.16 -0.62
C ASP A 232 -12.78 -7.76 -1.63
N LYS A 233 -12.32 -8.04 -2.86
CA LYS A 233 -13.10 -8.62 -3.95
C LYS A 233 -12.25 -9.56 -4.78
N GLY A 234 -12.86 -10.63 -5.27
CA GLY A 234 -12.23 -11.57 -6.18
C GLY A 234 -13.20 -12.02 -7.28
N ASN A 235 -12.65 -12.50 -8.38
CA ASN A 235 -13.40 -13.11 -9.47
C ASN A 235 -12.82 -14.48 -9.84
N SER A 236 -13.49 -15.19 -10.75
CA SER A 236 -13.08 -16.54 -11.18
C SER A 236 -11.72 -16.57 -11.88
N GLU A 237 -11.36 -15.51 -12.59
CA GLU A 237 -10.07 -15.38 -13.29
C GLU A 237 -8.93 -15.21 -12.28
N MET A 238 -9.09 -14.31 -11.30
CA MET A 238 -8.14 -14.12 -10.20
C MET A 238 -7.91 -15.43 -9.44
N LYS A 239 -8.99 -16.16 -9.13
CA LYS A 239 -8.90 -17.46 -8.45
C LYS A 239 -8.06 -18.44 -9.26
N LYS A 240 -8.31 -18.59 -10.56
CA LYS A 240 -7.53 -19.45 -11.46
C LYS A 240 -6.06 -19.04 -11.52
N ASN A 241 -5.77 -17.75 -11.59
CA ASN A 241 -4.40 -17.23 -11.63
C ASN A 241 -3.65 -17.54 -10.33
N CYS A 242 -4.27 -17.30 -9.19
CA CYS A 242 -3.70 -17.64 -7.88
C CYS A 242 -3.45 -19.15 -7.75
N GLU A 243 -4.41 -20.00 -8.13
CA GLU A 243 -4.26 -21.46 -8.10
C GLU A 243 -3.07 -21.94 -8.95
N LYS A 244 -2.89 -21.39 -10.16
CA LYS A 244 -1.75 -21.72 -11.04
C LYS A 244 -0.39 -21.34 -10.44
N MET A 245 -0.35 -20.30 -9.62
CA MET A 245 0.87 -19.77 -8.99
C MET A 245 1.08 -20.30 -7.57
N GLY A 246 0.18 -21.17 -7.07
CA GLY A 246 0.26 -21.72 -5.71
C GLY A 246 -0.12 -20.71 -4.62
N ILE A 247 -0.75 -19.59 -4.98
CA ILE A 247 -1.13 -18.52 -4.06
C ILE A 247 -2.48 -18.83 -3.41
N LYS A 248 -2.56 -18.79 -2.10
CA LYS A 248 -3.83 -18.90 -1.37
C LYS A 248 -4.59 -17.59 -1.44
N LEU A 249 -5.65 -17.56 -2.26
CA LEU A 249 -6.56 -16.41 -2.34
C LEU A 249 -7.57 -16.42 -1.18
N VAL A 250 -7.69 -15.30 -0.48
CA VAL A 250 -8.62 -15.08 0.63
C VAL A 250 -9.43 -13.83 0.38
N ILE A 251 -10.75 -13.98 0.25
CA ILE A 251 -11.67 -12.84 0.09
C ILE A 251 -12.15 -12.40 1.47
N ALA A 252 -12.03 -11.11 1.76
CA ALA A 252 -12.48 -10.47 2.99
C ALA A 252 -13.94 -9.99 2.80
N GLU A 253 -14.87 -10.77 3.33
CA GLU A 253 -16.30 -10.44 3.39
C GLU A 253 -16.64 -9.49 4.55
#